data_7043113f908074729d5bed2838de3d60
#
_entry.id   7043113f908074729d5bed2838de3d60
#
_cell.length_a   1.000
_cell.length_b   1.000
_cell.length_c   1.000
_cell.angle_alpha   90.00
_cell.angle_beta   90.00
_cell.angle_gamma   90.00
#
_symmetry.space_group_name_H-M   'P 1'
#
loop_
_entity.id
_entity.type
_entity.pdbx_description
1 polymer ?
#
loop_
_entity_poly.entity_id
_entity_poly.type
_entity_poly.pdbx_seq_one_letter_code
_entity_poly.pdbx_strand_id
1 'polypeptide(L)' 'MKSDGDAFRKRARECRDVAKGTKDQGAQRELHELAAELDREADKMDAEQRGAN' A
#
# COMPACT_ATOMS: atom_id res chain seq x y z
N MET A 1 -16.95 -4.35 -8.97
CA MET A 1 -15.62 -4.37 -9.60
C MET A 1 -14.57 -3.79 -8.67
N LYS A 2 -13.43 -4.45 -8.59
CA LYS A 2 -12.34 -3.95 -7.75
C LYS A 2 -11.62 -2.83 -8.48
N SER A 3 -11.34 -1.76 -7.77
CA SER A 3 -10.57 -0.66 -8.33
C SER A 3 -9.07 -0.99 -8.28
N ASP A 4 -8.29 -0.27 -9.07
CA ASP A 4 -6.84 -0.43 -9.04
C ASP A 4 -6.29 -0.08 -7.67
N GLY A 5 -6.94 0.85 -6.97
CA GLY A 5 -6.55 1.21 -5.62
C GLY A 5 -6.64 0.03 -4.65
N ASP A 6 -7.62 -0.86 -4.85
CA ASP A 6 -7.77 -2.03 -3.98
C ASP A 6 -6.56 -2.96 -4.07
N ALA A 7 -6.00 -3.13 -5.28
CA ALA A 7 -4.82 -3.97 -5.45
C ALA A 7 -3.62 -3.39 -4.69
N PHE A 8 -3.45 -2.07 -4.74
CA PHE A 8 -2.38 -1.42 -4.01
C PHE A 8 -2.56 -1.53 -2.50
N ARG A 9 -3.80 -1.37 -2.03
CA ARG A 9 -4.08 -1.49 -0.60
C ARG A 9 -3.83 -2.90 -0.09
N LYS A 10 -4.18 -3.90 -0.89
CA LYS A 10 -3.90 -5.29 -0.55
C LYS A 10 -2.40 -5.53 -0.42
N ARG A 11 -1.62 -5.00 -1.36
CA ARG A 11 -0.17 -5.15 -1.31
C ARG A 11 0.43 -4.43 -0.11
N ALA A 12 -0.10 -3.25 0.22
CA ALA A 12 0.35 -2.53 1.40
C ALA A 12 0.11 -3.34 2.67
N ARG A 13 -1.04 -3.99 2.75
CA ARG A 13 -1.36 -4.84 3.90
C ARG A 13 -0.40 -6.02 3.98
N GLU A 14 -0.08 -6.62 2.85
CA GLU A 14 0.88 -7.73 2.80
C GLU A 14 2.26 -7.28 3.28
N CYS A 15 2.68 -6.09 2.88
CA CYS A 15 3.95 -5.54 3.35
C CYS A 15 3.97 -5.38 4.86
N ARG A 16 2.88 -4.90 5.44
CA ARG A 16 2.78 -4.74 6.88
C ARG A 16 2.79 -6.08 7.61
N ASP A 17 2.15 -7.09 7.02
CA ASP A 17 2.14 -8.43 7.60
C ASP A 17 3.54 -9.04 7.59
N VAL A 18 4.27 -8.87 6.50
CA VAL A 18 5.65 -9.36 6.42
C VAL A 18 6.51 -8.63 7.45
N ALA A 19 6.30 -7.32 7.61
CA ALA A 19 7.06 -6.53 8.58
C ALA A 19 6.87 -7.05 9.99
N LYS A 20 5.68 -7.53 10.34
CA LYS A 20 5.42 -8.07 11.68
C LYS A 20 6.27 -9.29 11.98
N GLY A 21 6.58 -10.10 10.97
CA GLY A 21 7.40 -11.29 11.14
C GLY A 21 8.89 -11.05 10.96
N THR A 22 9.28 -9.84 10.58
CA THR A 22 10.67 -9.52 10.29
C THR A 22 11.35 -9.01 11.55
N LYS A 23 12.51 -9.59 11.88
CA LYS A 23 13.24 -9.19 13.07
C LYS A 23 14.22 -8.05 12.82
N ASP A 24 14.56 -7.82 11.58
CA ASP A 24 15.48 -6.75 11.20
C ASP A 24 14.73 -5.42 11.15
N GLN A 25 15.15 -4.47 11.99
CA GLN A 25 14.49 -3.17 12.05
C GLN A 25 14.59 -2.38 10.75
N GLY A 26 15.72 -2.50 10.06
CA GLY A 26 15.88 -1.83 8.77
C GLY A 26 14.90 -2.35 7.74
N ALA A 27 14.72 -3.66 7.69
CA ALA A 27 13.76 -4.26 6.77
C ALA A 27 12.34 -3.90 7.15
N GLN A 28 12.04 -3.85 8.45
CA GLN A 28 10.71 -3.42 8.89
C GLN A 28 10.40 -2.01 8.43
N ARG A 29 11.36 -1.10 8.57
CA ARG A 29 11.18 0.28 8.15
C ARG A 29 10.92 0.37 6.65
N GLU A 30 11.70 -0.34 5.87
CA GLU A 30 11.53 -0.34 4.42
C GLU A 30 10.16 -0.86 4.01
N LEU A 31 9.69 -1.92 4.66
CA LEU A 31 8.38 -2.49 4.38
C LEU A 31 7.26 -1.51 4.74
N HIS A 32 7.41 -0.81 5.86
CA HIS A 32 6.42 0.20 6.25
C HIS A 32 6.41 1.38 5.29
N GLU A 33 7.58 1.81 4.84
CA GLU A 33 7.68 2.89 3.86
C GLU A 33 7.04 2.48 2.53
N LEU A 34 7.30 1.26 2.08
CA LEU A 34 6.69 0.76 0.87
C LEU A 34 5.17 0.68 1.01
N ALA A 35 4.69 0.21 2.16
CA ALA A 35 3.25 0.16 2.41
C ALA A 35 2.63 1.54 2.35
N ALA A 36 3.30 2.55 2.92
CA ALA A 36 2.80 3.92 2.88
C ALA A 36 2.74 4.45 1.45
N GLU A 37 3.75 4.14 0.65
CA GLU A 37 3.75 4.57 -0.75
C GLU A 37 2.62 3.90 -1.53
N LEU A 38 2.39 2.62 -1.29
CA LEU A 38 1.31 1.90 -1.95
C LEU A 38 -0.05 2.47 -1.57
N ASP A 39 -0.21 2.85 -0.30
CA ASP A 39 -1.45 3.49 0.14
C ASP A 39 -1.66 4.84 -0.54
N ARG A 40 -0.58 5.62 -0.71
CA ARG A 40 -0.67 6.91 -1.40
C ARG A 40 -1.06 6.73 -2.85
N GLU A 41 -0.48 5.73 -3.52
CA GLU A 41 -0.83 5.44 -4.89
C GLU A 41 -2.29 5.01 -5.01
N ALA A 42 -2.77 4.23 -4.06
CA ALA A 42 -4.16 3.82 -4.04
C ALA A 42 -5.09 5.02 -3.91
N ASP A 43 -4.77 5.94 -3.00
CA ASP A 43 -5.57 7.14 -2.81
C ASP A 43 -5.56 8.01 -4.07
N LYS A 44 -4.41 8.13 -4.70
CA LYS A 44 -4.27 8.92 -5.92
C LYS A 44 -5.12 8.33 -7.05
N MET A 45 -5.08 7.02 -7.20
CA MET A 45 -5.88 6.36 -8.23
C MET A 45 -7.37 6.51 -7.99
N ASP A 46 -7.78 6.38 -6.73
CA ASP A 46 -9.19 6.56 -6.38
C ASP A 46 -9.64 7.99 -6.66
N ALA A 47 -8.80 8.97 -6.36
CA ALA A 47 -9.10 10.37 -6.61
C ALA A 47 -9.22 10.63 -8.11
N GLU A 48 -8.33 10.06 -8.91
CA GLU A 48 -8.38 10.19 -10.36
C GLU A 48 -9.64 9.59 -10.94
N GLN A 49 -10.03 8.42 -10.45
CA GLN A 49 -11.24 7.77 -10.92
C GLN A 49 -12.48 8.59 -10.58
N ARG A 50 -12.50 9.16 -9.38
CA ARG A 50 -13.63 10.02 -8.99
C ARG A 50 -13.64 11.30 -9.80
N GLY A 51 -12.46 11.85 -10.07
CA GLY A 51 -12.37 13.07 -10.86
C GLY A 51 -12.76 12.89 -12.32
N ALA A 52 -12.64 11.65 -12.82
CA ALA A 52 -12.98 11.36 -14.21
C ALA A 52 -14.48 11.37 -14.48
N ASN A 53 -15.29 11.34 -13.44
CA ASN A 53 -16.74 11.45 -13.59
C ASN A 53 -17.16 12.91 -13.70
#